data_fe04a2eeafe27b781ff4406f35516352
#
_entry.id   fe04a2eeafe27b781ff4406f35516352
#
_cell.length_a   1.000
_cell.length_b   1.000
_cell.length_c   1.000
_cell.angle_alpha   90.00
_cell.angle_beta   90.00
_cell.angle_gamma   90.00
#
_symmetry.space_group_name_H-M   'P 1'
#
loop_
_entity.id
_entity.type
_entity.pdbx_description
1 polymer ?
#
loop_
_entity_poly.entity_id
_entity_poly.type
_entity_poly.pdbx_seq_one_letter_code
_entity_poly.pdbx_strand_id
1 'polypeptide(L)'
;PDEYSAAVQAFSVFSHAGGAERAALVQELQAAGHTVAMVGSLDIDAAALHRADCAVCPYTGARSAVLQAQLVLLSDTVNALPAAVLEGRRAINNATRTGELFVKKSLCSFVLYLLALIVRLPYPMTQLHWSFTGAFTVIIPAIVLAFERQYQPVHGRFVSNVFYEAAPGALLHVAYLLLAVLLSRVLGLTSEMRLTFCVLAASAAGLAVLWHVCRPLDRLRAVLCTLMTLLLPAALVLFRGRLGLVDLPPA
;
A
#
# COMPACT_ATOMS: atom_id res chain seq x y z
N PRO A 1 -33.27 17.88 17.62
CA PRO A 1 -32.46 17.18 16.61
C PRO A 1 -32.59 17.85 15.24
N ASP A 2 -33.81 18.15 14.81
CA ASP A 2 -34.05 18.67 13.45
C ASP A 2 -33.46 20.07 13.21
N GLU A 3 -33.29 20.88 14.26
CA GLU A 3 -32.75 22.22 14.17
C GLU A 3 -31.24 22.23 13.89
N TYR A 4 -30.46 21.30 14.48
CA TYR A 4 -29.03 21.17 14.23
C TYR A 4 -28.75 20.58 12.85
N SER A 5 -29.56 19.65 12.39
CA SER A 5 -29.44 19.06 11.05
C SER A 5 -29.64 20.11 9.95
N ALA A 6 -30.63 20.97 10.08
CA ALA A 6 -30.84 22.08 9.15
C ALA A 6 -29.71 23.13 9.25
N ALA A 7 -29.24 23.44 10.48
CA ALA A 7 -28.19 24.43 10.70
C ALA A 7 -26.85 23.99 10.09
N VAL A 8 -26.46 22.72 10.21
CA VAL A 8 -25.23 22.16 9.64
C VAL A 8 -25.18 22.24 8.10
N GLN A 9 -26.36 22.15 7.46
CA GLN A 9 -26.45 22.27 5.99
C GLN A 9 -26.43 23.73 5.53
N ALA A 10 -26.95 24.68 6.37
CA ALA A 10 -27.13 26.05 6.00
C ALA A 10 -25.97 26.98 6.40
N PHE A 11 -25.24 26.66 7.47
CA PHE A 11 -24.23 27.53 8.06
C PHE A 11 -22.88 26.86 8.20
N SER A 12 -21.80 27.63 7.99
CA SER A 12 -20.42 27.20 8.18
C SER A 12 -19.79 27.77 9.46
N VAL A 13 -20.47 28.69 10.16
CA VAL A 13 -19.96 29.34 11.37
C VAL A 13 -21.02 29.29 12.46
N PHE A 14 -20.62 28.75 13.61
CA PHE A 14 -21.46 28.62 14.80
C PHE A 14 -20.82 29.40 15.96
N SER A 15 -21.53 30.30 16.60
CA SER A 15 -21.06 31.08 17.74
C SER A 15 -21.82 30.69 19.02
N HIS A 16 -21.17 30.90 20.16
CA HIS A 16 -21.74 30.63 21.49
C HIS A 16 -22.15 29.17 21.74
N ALA A 17 -21.57 28.21 20.99
CA ALA A 17 -21.86 26.78 21.18
C ALA A 17 -21.14 26.24 22.44
N GLY A 18 -21.92 25.76 23.40
CA GLY A 18 -21.43 25.03 24.58
C GLY A 18 -20.91 23.62 24.23
N GLY A 19 -20.35 22.91 25.21
CA GLY A 19 -19.73 21.59 24.95
C GLY A 19 -20.70 20.54 24.40
N ALA A 20 -21.95 20.51 24.91
CA ALA A 20 -22.97 19.58 24.42
C ALA A 20 -23.40 19.90 22.97
N GLU A 21 -23.53 21.21 22.66
CA GLU A 21 -23.90 21.69 21.32
C GLU A 21 -22.81 21.41 20.30
N ARG A 22 -21.53 21.61 20.65
CA ARG A 22 -20.40 21.25 19.81
C ARG A 22 -20.38 19.75 19.50
N ALA A 23 -20.67 18.93 20.51
CA ALA A 23 -20.74 17.47 20.31
C ALA A 23 -21.94 17.06 19.44
N ALA A 24 -23.06 17.77 19.54
CA ALA A 24 -24.24 17.58 18.68
C ALA A 24 -23.93 17.98 17.22
N LEU A 25 -23.25 19.11 16.99
CA LEU A 25 -22.84 19.54 15.65
C LEU A 25 -21.91 18.49 14.98
N VAL A 26 -20.94 17.93 15.72
CA VAL A 26 -20.09 16.85 15.21
C VAL A 26 -20.94 15.64 14.80
N GLN A 27 -21.89 15.26 15.64
CA GLN A 27 -22.76 14.11 15.37
C GLN A 27 -23.66 14.31 14.14
N GLU A 28 -24.20 15.50 13.96
CA GLU A 28 -25.04 15.83 12.80
C GLU A 28 -24.23 15.87 11.50
N LEU A 29 -22.99 16.39 11.54
CA LEU A 29 -22.08 16.33 10.41
C LEU A 29 -21.74 14.87 10.01
N GLN A 30 -21.50 14.01 11.00
CA GLN A 30 -21.28 12.59 10.78
C GLN A 30 -22.53 11.88 10.21
N ALA A 31 -23.72 12.22 10.72
CA ALA A 31 -25.00 11.70 10.21
C ALA A 31 -25.26 12.13 8.76
N ALA A 32 -24.77 13.31 8.36
CA ALA A 32 -24.79 13.79 6.98
C ALA A 32 -23.74 13.11 6.07
N GLY A 33 -22.96 12.17 6.60
CA GLY A 33 -21.96 11.39 5.85
C GLY A 33 -20.57 12.03 5.77
N HIS A 34 -20.31 13.09 6.55
CA HIS A 34 -18.99 13.72 6.60
C HIS A 34 -18.06 13.00 7.60
N THR A 35 -16.77 12.96 7.28
CA THR A 35 -15.71 12.60 8.24
C THR A 35 -15.27 13.89 8.92
N VAL A 36 -15.41 13.97 10.25
CA VAL A 36 -15.24 15.19 11.01
C VAL A 36 -13.94 15.19 11.79
N ALA A 37 -13.08 16.17 11.49
CA ALA A 37 -11.95 16.49 12.35
C ALA A 37 -12.32 17.66 13.27
N MET A 38 -12.20 17.45 14.59
CA MET A 38 -12.44 18.48 15.61
C MET A 38 -11.12 18.98 16.16
N VAL A 39 -10.93 20.29 16.14
CA VAL A 39 -9.79 20.95 16.81
C VAL A 39 -10.33 21.69 18.05
N GLY A 40 -9.80 21.37 19.22
CA GLY A 40 -10.23 21.98 20.47
C GLY A 40 -9.12 22.01 21.50
N SER A 41 -9.18 22.94 22.44
CA SER A 41 -8.15 23.12 23.47
C SER A 41 -8.71 23.28 24.89
N LEU A 42 -10.02 23.41 25.03
CA LEU A 42 -10.69 23.69 26.30
C LEU A 42 -11.36 22.44 26.87
N ASP A 43 -11.64 22.46 28.17
CA ASP A 43 -12.38 21.36 28.82
C ASP A 43 -13.77 21.14 28.20
N ILE A 44 -14.43 22.20 27.77
CA ILE A 44 -15.73 22.14 27.09
C ILE A 44 -15.67 21.42 25.73
N ASP A 45 -14.49 21.30 25.13
CA ASP A 45 -14.31 20.65 23.84
C ASP A 45 -14.21 19.11 23.98
N ALA A 46 -13.94 18.62 25.19
CA ALA A 46 -13.66 17.21 25.41
C ALA A 46 -14.75 16.26 24.88
N ALA A 47 -16.02 16.63 25.04
CA ALA A 47 -17.14 15.82 24.55
C ALA A 47 -17.22 15.79 23.01
N ALA A 48 -16.94 16.90 22.34
CA ALA A 48 -16.91 17.00 20.89
C ALA A 48 -15.66 16.29 20.31
N LEU A 49 -14.49 16.45 20.94
CA LEU A 49 -13.27 15.74 20.60
C LEU A 49 -13.44 14.22 20.69
N HIS A 50 -14.09 13.74 21.77
CA HIS A 50 -14.35 12.29 21.94
C HIS A 50 -15.23 11.71 20.82
N ARG A 51 -16.14 12.48 20.26
CA ARG A 51 -17.06 12.04 19.19
C ARG A 51 -16.52 12.18 17.79
N ALA A 52 -15.56 13.07 17.58
CA ALA A 52 -14.97 13.32 16.28
C ALA A 52 -14.23 12.10 15.73
N ASP A 53 -14.22 11.95 14.41
CA ASP A 53 -13.43 10.89 13.74
C ASP A 53 -11.93 11.15 13.87
N CYS A 54 -11.53 12.41 13.99
CA CYS A 54 -10.15 12.81 14.27
C CYS A 54 -10.16 13.98 15.27
N ALA A 55 -9.70 13.73 16.49
CA ALA A 55 -9.57 14.75 17.53
C ALA A 55 -8.15 15.33 17.54
N VAL A 56 -8.05 16.65 17.43
CA VAL A 56 -6.80 17.40 17.40
C VAL A 56 -6.77 18.40 18.56
N CYS A 57 -5.69 18.42 19.33
CA CYS A 57 -5.52 19.35 20.45
C CYS A 57 -4.08 19.89 20.47
N PRO A 58 -3.84 21.19 20.73
CA PRO A 58 -2.51 21.68 21.06
C PRO A 58 -2.04 21.12 22.42
N TYR A 59 -0.73 20.95 22.59
CA TYR A 59 -0.15 20.37 23.83
C TYR A 59 -0.41 21.26 25.07
N THR A 60 -0.65 22.56 24.87
CA THR A 60 -1.02 23.53 25.90
C THR A 60 -2.50 23.50 26.26
N GLY A 61 -3.30 22.69 25.58
CA GLY A 61 -4.72 22.55 25.84
C GLY A 61 -5.02 21.93 27.20
N ALA A 62 -6.28 22.06 27.64
CA ALA A 62 -6.75 21.44 28.88
C ALA A 62 -6.50 19.93 28.88
N ARG A 63 -6.15 19.38 30.04
CA ARG A 63 -5.83 17.95 30.19
C ARG A 63 -6.93 17.03 29.70
N SER A 64 -8.19 17.39 29.91
CA SER A 64 -9.35 16.63 29.42
C SER A 64 -9.41 16.60 27.90
N ALA A 65 -9.11 17.70 27.21
CA ALA A 65 -9.04 17.79 25.75
C ALA A 65 -7.85 16.99 25.17
N VAL A 66 -6.66 17.13 25.77
CA VAL A 66 -5.45 16.39 25.35
C VAL A 66 -5.64 14.89 25.47
N LEU A 67 -6.31 14.41 26.52
CA LEU A 67 -6.58 12.99 26.73
C LEU A 67 -7.56 12.39 25.70
N GLN A 68 -8.39 13.20 25.06
CA GLN A 68 -9.30 12.77 24.00
C GLN A 68 -8.68 12.91 22.59
N ALA A 69 -7.57 13.62 22.47
CA ALA A 69 -6.94 13.89 21.18
C ALA A 69 -6.19 12.67 20.63
N GLN A 70 -6.42 12.33 19.36
CA GLN A 70 -5.61 11.38 18.60
C GLN A 70 -4.37 12.03 18.02
N LEU A 71 -4.42 13.35 17.78
CA LEU A 71 -3.29 14.14 17.28
C LEU A 71 -3.04 15.32 18.22
N VAL A 72 -1.85 15.36 18.83
CA VAL A 72 -1.44 16.48 19.68
C VAL A 72 -0.44 17.34 18.91
N LEU A 73 -0.80 18.61 18.70
CA LEU A 73 0.08 19.59 18.05
C LEU A 73 1.10 20.10 19.09
N LEU A 74 2.38 19.98 18.78
CA LEU A 74 3.46 20.46 19.64
C LEU A 74 3.62 22.00 19.60
N SER A 75 2.88 22.66 18.71
CA SER A 75 2.79 24.12 18.62
C SER A 75 1.39 24.59 18.98
N ASP A 76 1.27 25.80 19.55
CA ASP A 76 -0.02 26.41 19.91
C ASP A 76 -0.81 26.89 18.69
N THR A 77 -0.26 26.72 17.49
CA THR A 77 -0.87 27.22 16.27
C THR A 77 -1.44 26.08 15.42
N VAL A 78 -2.62 26.28 14.91
CA VAL A 78 -3.29 25.38 13.96
C VAL A 78 -2.56 25.31 12.61
N ASN A 79 -1.57 26.19 12.37
CA ASN A 79 -0.80 26.28 11.15
C ASN A 79 0.00 25.00 10.83
N ALA A 80 0.25 24.14 11.81
CA ALA A 80 0.88 22.86 11.60
C ALA A 80 -0.05 21.79 10.97
N LEU A 81 -1.37 22.02 11.03
CA LEU A 81 -2.37 21.03 10.58
C LEU A 81 -2.29 20.73 9.06
N PRO A 82 -2.16 21.73 8.16
CA PRO A 82 -1.97 21.43 6.74
C PRO A 82 -0.76 20.55 6.45
N ALA A 83 0.36 20.78 7.14
CA ALA A 83 1.55 19.96 7.01
C ALA A 83 1.32 18.52 7.51
N ALA A 84 0.62 18.36 8.64
CA ALA A 84 0.24 17.06 9.17
C ALA A 84 -0.67 16.28 8.20
N VAL A 85 -1.65 16.95 7.58
CA VAL A 85 -2.53 16.36 6.57
C VAL A 85 -1.73 15.91 5.34
N LEU A 86 -0.78 16.72 4.87
CA LEU A 86 0.08 16.35 3.74
C LEU A 86 0.95 15.13 4.07
N GLU A 87 1.53 15.08 5.27
CA GLU A 87 2.34 13.94 5.70
C GLU A 87 1.48 12.67 5.88
N GLY A 88 0.25 12.80 6.36
CA GLY A 88 -0.72 11.71 6.40
C GLY A 88 -1.05 11.17 5.01
N ARG A 89 -1.28 12.05 4.02
CA ARG A 89 -1.48 11.65 2.62
C ARG A 89 -0.26 10.92 2.06
N ARG A 90 0.95 11.42 2.33
CA ARG A 90 2.20 10.78 1.94
C ARG A 90 2.31 9.38 2.52
N ALA A 91 2.07 9.23 3.82
CA ALA A 91 2.15 7.94 4.50
C ALA A 91 1.17 6.91 3.89
N ILE A 92 -0.09 7.30 3.65
CA ILE A 92 -1.10 6.41 3.07
C ILE A 92 -0.75 6.06 1.62
N ASN A 93 -0.35 7.02 0.79
CA ASN A 93 0.02 6.77 -0.61
C ASN A 93 1.22 5.80 -0.70
N ASN A 94 2.24 6.01 0.13
CA ASN A 94 3.40 5.14 0.18
C ASN A 94 3.02 3.74 0.68
N ALA A 95 2.21 3.65 1.74
CA ALA A 95 1.71 2.37 2.27
C ALA A 95 0.85 1.62 1.23
N THR A 96 0.02 2.32 0.45
CA THR A 96 -0.80 1.71 -0.60
C THR A 96 0.08 1.06 -1.67
N ARG A 97 1.09 1.75 -2.17
CA ARG A 97 2.00 1.23 -3.21
C ARG A 97 2.88 0.09 -2.72
N THR A 98 3.45 0.23 -1.54
CA THR A 98 4.23 -0.85 -0.94
C THR A 98 3.35 -2.06 -0.65
N GLY A 99 2.15 -1.82 -0.11
CA GLY A 99 1.14 -2.84 0.13
C GLY A 99 0.73 -3.58 -1.15
N GLU A 100 0.55 -2.87 -2.26
CA GLU A 100 0.25 -3.47 -3.57
C GLU A 100 1.32 -4.48 -3.99
N LEU A 101 2.61 -4.14 -3.88
CA LEU A 101 3.70 -5.05 -4.22
C LEU A 101 3.68 -6.33 -3.37
N PHE A 102 3.46 -6.21 -2.05
CA PHE A 102 3.42 -7.34 -1.14
C PHE A 102 2.17 -8.20 -1.35
N VAL A 103 0.98 -7.59 -1.45
CA VAL A 103 -0.28 -8.29 -1.66
C VAL A 103 -0.27 -9.03 -3.00
N LYS A 104 0.24 -8.42 -4.06
CA LYS A 104 0.39 -9.05 -5.37
C LYS A 104 1.25 -10.29 -5.30
N LYS A 105 2.41 -10.24 -4.64
CA LYS A 105 3.29 -11.40 -4.45
C LYS A 105 2.62 -12.49 -3.63
N SER A 106 1.97 -12.13 -2.53
CA SER A 106 1.28 -13.08 -1.64
C SER A 106 0.11 -13.75 -2.35
N LEU A 107 -0.70 -12.98 -3.09
CA LEU A 107 -1.83 -13.49 -3.85
C LEU A 107 -1.37 -14.42 -4.98
N CYS A 108 -0.31 -14.05 -5.71
CA CYS A 108 0.28 -14.90 -6.73
C CYS A 108 0.76 -16.23 -6.13
N SER A 109 1.50 -16.18 -5.03
CA SER A 109 1.99 -17.37 -4.33
C SER A 109 0.84 -18.26 -3.85
N PHE A 110 -0.19 -17.67 -3.24
CA PHE A 110 -1.38 -18.39 -2.76
C PHE A 110 -2.11 -19.10 -3.90
N VAL A 111 -2.38 -18.40 -5.00
CA VAL A 111 -3.07 -18.99 -6.17
C VAL A 111 -2.25 -20.10 -6.78
N LEU A 112 -0.92 -19.96 -6.90
CA LEU A 112 -0.05 -21.01 -7.42
C LEU A 112 -0.02 -22.25 -6.51
N TYR A 113 0.01 -22.08 -5.19
CA TYR A 113 -0.07 -23.19 -4.25
C TYR A 113 -1.41 -23.92 -4.36
N LEU A 114 -2.51 -23.17 -4.46
CA LEU A 114 -3.84 -23.76 -4.62
C LEU A 114 -3.94 -24.54 -5.94
N LEU A 115 -3.46 -23.98 -7.04
CA LEU A 115 -3.42 -24.65 -8.34
C LEU A 115 -2.53 -25.90 -8.32
N ALA A 116 -1.35 -25.81 -7.71
CA ALA A 116 -0.46 -26.97 -7.56
C ALA A 116 -1.12 -28.10 -6.78
N LEU A 117 -1.89 -27.78 -5.73
CA LEU A 117 -2.66 -28.75 -4.94
C LEU A 117 -3.78 -29.41 -5.76
N ILE A 118 -4.58 -28.60 -6.47
CA ILE A 118 -5.74 -29.09 -7.25
C ILE A 118 -5.28 -29.95 -8.44
N VAL A 119 -4.29 -29.48 -9.19
CA VAL A 119 -3.81 -30.13 -10.41
C VAL A 119 -2.73 -31.19 -10.12
N ARG A 120 -2.31 -31.33 -8.86
CA ARG A 120 -1.25 -32.23 -8.40
C ARG A 120 0.07 -32.04 -9.16
N LEU A 121 0.38 -30.80 -9.52
CA LEU A 121 1.64 -30.44 -10.15
C LEU A 121 2.70 -30.06 -9.10
N PRO A 122 3.97 -30.40 -9.32
CA PRO A 122 5.04 -29.91 -8.47
C PRO A 122 5.09 -28.37 -8.56
N TYR A 123 5.31 -27.73 -7.43
CA TYR A 123 5.46 -26.28 -7.38
C TYR A 123 6.68 -25.83 -8.22
N PRO A 124 6.54 -24.84 -9.10
CA PRO A 124 7.54 -24.56 -10.14
C PRO A 124 8.87 -24.02 -9.63
N MET A 125 8.91 -23.50 -8.40
CA MET A 125 10.10 -22.87 -7.82
C MET A 125 10.19 -23.16 -6.32
N THR A 126 11.40 -23.11 -5.75
CA THR A 126 11.61 -23.25 -4.30
C THR A 126 11.39 -21.88 -3.59
N GLN A 127 11.22 -21.91 -2.28
CA GLN A 127 11.12 -20.70 -1.47
C GLN A 127 12.35 -19.78 -1.61
N LEU A 128 13.53 -20.36 -1.82
CA LEU A 128 14.75 -19.59 -2.05
C LEU A 128 14.62 -18.69 -3.29
N HIS A 129 14.11 -19.23 -4.41
CA HIS A 129 13.91 -18.47 -5.65
C HIS A 129 12.88 -17.36 -5.48
N TRP A 130 11.76 -17.63 -4.77
CA TRP A 130 10.74 -16.64 -4.43
C TRP A 130 11.30 -15.52 -3.55
N SER A 131 12.13 -15.86 -2.58
CA SER A 131 12.75 -14.86 -1.70
C SER A 131 13.77 -14.02 -2.46
N PHE A 132 14.60 -14.66 -3.28
CA PHE A 132 15.62 -13.98 -4.06
C PHE A 132 15.01 -13.02 -5.09
N THR A 133 14.10 -13.48 -5.94
CA THR A 133 13.42 -12.61 -6.92
C THR A 133 12.60 -11.54 -6.24
N GLY A 134 11.93 -11.87 -5.13
CA GLY A 134 11.15 -10.93 -4.34
C GLY A 134 11.98 -9.84 -3.67
N ALA A 135 13.25 -10.08 -3.37
CA ALA A 135 14.14 -9.03 -2.85
C ALA A 135 14.26 -7.87 -3.83
N PHE A 136 14.44 -8.16 -5.12
CA PHE A 136 14.61 -7.15 -6.17
C PHE A 136 13.29 -6.59 -6.71
N THR A 137 12.22 -7.38 -6.72
CA THR A 137 10.95 -6.96 -7.32
C THR A 137 9.96 -6.39 -6.31
N VAL A 138 10.15 -6.64 -5.01
CA VAL A 138 9.23 -6.23 -3.94
C VAL A 138 9.97 -5.50 -2.82
N ILE A 139 10.94 -6.15 -2.13
CA ILE A 139 11.48 -5.64 -0.86
C ILE A 139 12.27 -4.35 -1.08
N ILE A 140 13.29 -4.36 -1.95
CA ILE A 140 14.12 -3.17 -2.23
C ILE A 140 13.25 -2.03 -2.80
N PRO A 141 12.40 -2.25 -3.82
CA PRO A 141 11.49 -1.22 -4.30
C PRO A 141 10.54 -0.68 -3.22
N ALA A 142 9.96 -1.53 -2.39
CA ALA A 142 9.06 -1.12 -1.31
C ALA A 142 9.76 -0.18 -0.32
N ILE A 143 11.01 -0.49 0.07
CA ILE A 143 11.79 0.37 0.96
C ILE A 143 12.03 1.75 0.31
N VAL A 144 12.42 1.79 -0.96
CA VAL A 144 12.67 3.06 -1.66
C VAL A 144 11.39 3.89 -1.80
N LEU A 145 10.28 3.24 -2.22
CA LEU A 145 8.99 3.90 -2.39
C LEU A 145 8.37 4.38 -1.07
N ALA A 146 8.69 3.72 0.07
CA ALA A 146 8.24 4.16 1.39
C ALA A 146 8.77 5.56 1.78
N PHE A 147 9.89 6.00 1.21
CA PHE A 147 10.45 7.34 1.46
C PHE A 147 10.05 8.38 0.42
N GLU A 148 9.23 8.02 -0.56
CA GLU A 148 8.81 8.93 -1.62
C GLU A 148 7.93 10.07 -1.10
N ARG A 149 8.07 11.26 -1.69
CA ARG A 149 7.26 12.44 -1.36
C ARG A 149 6.07 12.53 -2.31
N GLN A 150 4.96 11.92 -1.92
CA GLN A 150 3.73 11.93 -2.69
C GLN A 150 2.54 12.40 -1.85
N TYR A 151 1.89 13.49 -2.29
CA TYR A 151 0.84 14.19 -1.54
C TYR A 151 -0.53 14.15 -2.23
N GLN A 152 -0.76 13.20 -3.13
CA GLN A 152 -2.05 13.09 -3.83
C GLN A 152 -3.20 12.84 -2.85
N PRO A 153 -4.39 13.39 -3.12
CA PRO A 153 -5.57 13.08 -2.32
C PRO A 153 -5.83 11.56 -2.32
N VAL A 154 -6.12 11.04 -1.13
CA VAL A 154 -6.46 9.62 -0.95
C VAL A 154 -7.97 9.49 -1.00
N HIS A 155 -8.48 8.59 -1.82
CA HIS A 155 -9.90 8.29 -1.96
C HIS A 155 -10.17 6.82 -1.68
N GLY A 156 -11.35 6.53 -1.12
CA GLY A 156 -11.81 5.16 -0.87
C GLY A 156 -11.18 4.52 0.38
N ARG A 157 -11.35 3.19 0.48
CA ARG A 157 -10.83 2.39 1.61
C ARG A 157 -9.46 1.81 1.25
N PHE A 158 -8.47 2.04 2.09
CA PHE A 158 -7.09 1.57 1.91
C PHE A 158 -6.99 0.09 1.49
N VAL A 159 -7.61 -0.80 2.26
CA VAL A 159 -7.52 -2.25 2.01
C VAL A 159 -8.15 -2.63 0.66
N SER A 160 -9.33 -2.11 0.35
CA SER A 160 -9.98 -2.37 -0.94
C SER A 160 -9.13 -1.89 -2.11
N ASN A 161 -8.59 -0.68 -2.02
CA ASN A 161 -7.75 -0.11 -3.08
C ASN A 161 -6.52 -0.99 -3.33
N VAL A 162 -5.80 -1.39 -2.27
CA VAL A 162 -4.63 -2.27 -2.40
C VAL A 162 -4.97 -3.60 -3.07
N PHE A 163 -6.09 -4.23 -2.71
CA PHE A 163 -6.50 -5.48 -3.32
C PHE A 163 -6.95 -5.33 -4.79
N TYR A 164 -7.72 -4.29 -5.11
CA TYR A 164 -8.15 -4.03 -6.49
C TYR A 164 -6.98 -3.75 -7.42
N GLU A 165 -5.99 -2.99 -6.96
CA GLU A 165 -4.78 -2.69 -7.74
C GLU A 165 -3.85 -3.91 -7.84
N ALA A 166 -3.75 -4.74 -6.80
CA ALA A 166 -2.88 -5.91 -6.76
C ALA A 166 -3.41 -7.10 -7.57
N ALA A 167 -4.72 -7.35 -7.57
CA ALA A 167 -5.30 -8.56 -8.12
C ALA A 167 -5.02 -8.79 -9.62
N PRO A 168 -5.19 -7.82 -10.54
CA PRO A 168 -4.92 -8.03 -11.97
C PRO A 168 -3.47 -8.42 -12.23
N GLY A 169 -2.53 -7.75 -11.56
CA GLY A 169 -1.12 -8.05 -11.71
C GLY A 169 -0.71 -9.38 -11.09
N ALA A 170 -1.35 -9.84 -10.02
CA ALA A 170 -1.14 -11.16 -9.46
C ALA A 170 -1.63 -12.24 -10.43
N LEU A 171 -2.81 -12.08 -11.02
CA LEU A 171 -3.35 -13.01 -12.02
C LEU A 171 -2.48 -13.10 -13.27
N LEU A 172 -2.01 -11.96 -13.77
CA LEU A 172 -1.05 -11.94 -14.88
C LEU A 172 0.24 -12.69 -14.53
N HIS A 173 0.79 -12.48 -13.33
CA HIS A 173 2.00 -13.17 -12.88
C HIS A 173 1.78 -14.69 -12.82
N VAL A 174 0.63 -15.13 -12.28
CA VAL A 174 0.23 -16.55 -12.28
C VAL A 174 0.14 -17.08 -13.70
N ALA A 175 -0.53 -16.38 -14.61
CA ALA A 175 -0.67 -16.79 -16.01
C ALA A 175 0.69 -16.94 -16.71
N TYR A 176 1.62 -16.00 -16.49
CA TYR A 176 2.99 -16.09 -17.00
C TYR A 176 3.73 -17.33 -16.49
N LEU A 177 3.61 -17.64 -15.20
CA LEU A 177 4.25 -18.82 -14.63
C LEU A 177 3.63 -20.12 -15.12
N LEU A 178 2.31 -20.19 -15.24
CA LEU A 178 1.62 -21.36 -15.82
C LEU A 178 2.03 -21.56 -17.27
N LEU A 179 2.09 -20.49 -18.06
CA LEU A 179 2.58 -20.53 -19.44
C LEU A 179 4.03 -21.02 -19.50
N ALA A 180 4.90 -20.55 -18.61
CA ALA A 180 6.29 -20.99 -18.53
C ALA A 180 6.39 -22.47 -18.19
N VAL A 181 5.60 -22.98 -17.25
CA VAL A 181 5.53 -24.41 -16.91
C VAL A 181 5.04 -25.23 -18.10
N LEU A 182 3.99 -24.79 -18.78
CA LEU A 182 3.44 -25.47 -19.95
C LEU A 182 4.47 -25.51 -21.09
N LEU A 183 5.04 -24.36 -21.42
CA LEU A 183 6.03 -24.24 -22.49
C LEU A 183 7.29 -25.07 -22.22
N SER A 184 7.76 -25.11 -20.97
CA SER A 184 8.90 -25.94 -20.56
C SER A 184 8.64 -27.46 -20.75
N ARG A 185 7.37 -27.88 -20.63
CA ARG A 185 6.99 -29.30 -20.91
C ARG A 185 6.94 -29.57 -22.40
N VAL A 186 6.35 -28.65 -23.18
CA VAL A 186 6.28 -28.79 -24.65
C VAL A 186 7.68 -28.85 -25.27
N LEU A 187 8.61 -28.02 -24.76
CA LEU A 187 10.01 -27.98 -25.17
C LEU A 187 10.85 -29.18 -24.64
N GLY A 188 10.26 -30.07 -23.84
CA GLY A 188 10.95 -31.24 -23.30
C GLY A 188 12.10 -30.90 -22.34
N LEU A 189 12.07 -29.76 -21.66
CA LEU A 189 13.13 -29.31 -20.77
C LEU A 189 13.27 -30.26 -19.56
N THR A 190 14.51 -30.49 -19.14
CA THR A 190 14.80 -31.24 -17.90
C THR A 190 14.23 -30.48 -16.67
N SER A 191 14.16 -31.15 -15.52
CA SER A 191 13.66 -30.53 -14.29
C SER A 191 14.44 -29.29 -13.87
N GLU A 192 15.75 -29.29 -14.06
CA GLU A 192 16.62 -28.15 -13.71
C GLU A 192 16.48 -26.98 -14.70
N MET A 193 16.42 -27.28 -16.00
CA MET A 193 16.16 -26.27 -17.02
C MET A 193 14.78 -25.65 -16.85
N ARG A 194 13.78 -26.47 -16.47
CA ARG A 194 12.42 -25.96 -16.16
C ARG A 194 12.43 -24.99 -14.99
N LEU A 195 13.17 -25.33 -13.93
CA LEU A 195 13.34 -24.44 -12.77
C LEU A 195 13.94 -23.10 -13.20
N THR A 196 15.03 -23.13 -13.97
CA THR A 196 15.68 -21.91 -14.48
C THR A 196 14.71 -21.08 -15.32
N PHE A 197 13.98 -21.72 -16.23
CA PHE A 197 13.01 -21.06 -17.09
C PHE A 197 11.88 -20.40 -16.28
N CYS A 198 11.35 -21.08 -15.27
CA CYS A 198 10.33 -20.52 -14.37
C CYS A 198 10.86 -19.35 -13.53
N VAL A 199 12.11 -19.42 -13.05
CA VAL A 199 12.74 -18.32 -12.30
C VAL A 199 12.92 -17.09 -13.18
N LEU A 200 13.36 -17.25 -14.42
CA LEU A 200 13.48 -16.15 -15.39
C LEU A 200 12.12 -15.55 -15.73
N ALA A 201 11.11 -16.40 -15.99
CA ALA A 201 9.74 -15.94 -16.26
C ALA A 201 9.15 -15.17 -15.06
N ALA A 202 9.32 -15.68 -13.84
CA ALA A 202 8.88 -15.00 -12.63
C ALA A 202 9.59 -13.66 -12.42
N SER A 203 10.89 -13.62 -12.71
CA SER A 203 11.69 -12.38 -12.63
C SER A 203 11.20 -11.34 -13.62
N ALA A 204 10.98 -11.72 -14.88
CA ALA A 204 10.45 -10.83 -15.91
C ALA A 204 9.04 -10.31 -15.57
N ALA A 205 8.16 -11.21 -15.13
CA ALA A 205 6.81 -10.83 -14.68
C ALA A 205 6.86 -9.90 -13.47
N GLY A 206 7.72 -10.18 -12.48
CA GLY A 206 7.91 -9.33 -11.31
C GLY A 206 8.42 -7.93 -11.65
N LEU A 207 9.36 -7.82 -12.57
CA LEU A 207 9.84 -6.53 -13.09
C LEU A 207 8.76 -5.78 -13.85
N ALA A 208 7.99 -6.44 -14.72
CA ALA A 208 6.88 -5.82 -15.45
C ALA A 208 5.84 -5.25 -14.48
N VAL A 209 5.54 -5.98 -13.41
CA VAL A 209 4.69 -5.53 -12.32
C VAL A 209 5.28 -4.30 -11.61
N LEU A 210 6.57 -4.31 -11.29
CA LEU A 210 7.25 -3.17 -10.67
C LEU A 210 7.14 -1.92 -11.56
N TRP A 211 7.38 -2.05 -12.86
CA TRP A 211 7.21 -0.96 -13.81
C TRP A 211 5.77 -0.43 -13.85
N HIS A 212 4.77 -1.31 -13.70
CA HIS A 212 3.36 -0.90 -13.66
C HIS A 212 3.04 -0.10 -12.37
N VAL A 213 3.43 -0.60 -11.21
CA VAL A 213 3.20 0.04 -9.91
C VAL A 213 3.90 1.39 -9.79
N CYS A 214 5.05 1.54 -10.46
CA CYS A 214 5.81 2.78 -10.46
C CYS A 214 5.22 3.88 -11.38
N ARG A 215 4.12 3.62 -12.10
CA ARG A 215 3.44 4.66 -12.89
C ARG A 215 2.65 5.65 -12.03
N PRO A 216 2.62 6.96 -12.39
CA PRO A 216 3.43 7.62 -13.40
C PRO A 216 4.91 7.67 -13.01
N LEU A 217 5.80 7.60 -14.02
CA LEU A 217 7.24 7.50 -13.81
C LEU A 217 7.85 8.87 -13.48
N ASP A 218 8.25 9.04 -12.23
CA ASP A 218 9.12 10.12 -11.79
C ASP A 218 10.59 9.72 -11.96
N ARG A 219 11.52 10.67 -11.82
CA ARG A 219 12.97 10.40 -11.90
C ARG A 219 13.41 9.30 -10.95
N LEU A 220 12.96 9.34 -9.68
CA LEU A 220 13.28 8.33 -8.67
C LEU A 220 12.78 6.95 -9.09
N ARG A 221 11.51 6.85 -9.51
CA ARG A 221 10.89 5.59 -9.93
C ARG A 221 11.53 5.04 -11.19
N ALA A 222 11.83 5.90 -12.19
CA ALA A 222 12.50 5.49 -13.40
C ALA A 222 13.90 4.91 -13.11
N VAL A 223 14.68 5.58 -12.26
CA VAL A 223 16.01 5.09 -11.83
C VAL A 223 15.87 3.77 -11.05
N LEU A 224 14.92 3.67 -10.13
CA LEU A 224 14.65 2.44 -9.36
C LEU A 224 14.32 1.27 -10.30
N CYS A 225 13.35 1.44 -11.19
CA CYS A 225 12.93 0.39 -12.13
C CYS A 225 14.08 -0.04 -13.05
N THR A 226 14.82 0.92 -13.60
CA THR A 226 15.98 0.63 -14.46
C THR A 226 17.06 -0.13 -13.68
N LEU A 227 17.38 0.33 -12.47
CA LEU A 227 18.36 -0.32 -11.62
C LEU A 227 17.97 -1.75 -11.27
N MET A 228 16.72 -2.00 -10.88
CA MET A 228 16.23 -3.35 -10.57
C MET A 228 16.22 -4.24 -11.82
N THR A 229 15.89 -3.68 -12.99
CA THR A 229 15.90 -4.42 -14.27
C THR A 229 17.32 -4.85 -14.68
N LEU A 230 18.35 -4.10 -14.29
CA LEU A 230 19.75 -4.45 -14.54
C LEU A 230 20.31 -5.37 -13.45
N LEU A 231 20.03 -5.07 -12.18
CA LEU A 231 20.58 -5.78 -11.04
C LEU A 231 20.03 -7.22 -10.89
N LEU A 232 18.74 -7.43 -11.15
CA LEU A 232 18.16 -8.77 -10.96
C LEU A 232 18.76 -9.81 -11.91
N PRO A 233 18.87 -9.60 -13.24
CA PRO A 233 19.56 -10.54 -14.12
C PRO A 233 21.03 -10.72 -13.76
N ALA A 234 21.73 -9.65 -13.45
CA ALA A 234 23.14 -9.71 -13.02
C ALA A 234 23.31 -10.58 -11.75
N ALA A 235 22.41 -10.38 -10.77
CA ALA A 235 22.40 -11.19 -9.54
C ALA A 235 22.06 -12.68 -9.82
N LEU A 236 21.11 -12.96 -10.71
CA LEU A 236 20.79 -14.34 -11.11
C LEU A 236 21.99 -15.05 -11.74
N VAL A 237 22.75 -14.35 -12.59
CA VAL A 237 23.98 -14.89 -13.20
C VAL A 237 25.06 -15.09 -12.14
N LEU A 238 25.28 -14.11 -11.26
CA LEU A 238 26.31 -14.17 -10.22
C LEU A 238 26.06 -15.30 -9.21
N PHE A 239 24.82 -15.49 -8.81
CA PHE A 239 24.42 -16.47 -7.81
C PHE A 239 23.88 -17.79 -8.43
N ARG A 240 24.04 -18.01 -9.74
CA ARG A 240 23.49 -19.16 -10.46
C ARG A 240 23.78 -20.51 -9.78
N GLY A 241 25.00 -20.70 -9.33
CA GLY A 241 25.42 -21.96 -8.68
C GLY A 241 24.71 -22.21 -7.34
N ARG A 242 24.49 -21.16 -6.53
CA ARG A 242 23.76 -21.27 -5.25
C ARG A 242 22.25 -21.43 -5.45
N LEU A 243 21.74 -20.90 -6.55
CA LEU A 243 20.34 -21.02 -6.94
C LEU A 243 20.04 -22.29 -7.74
N GLY A 244 21.06 -23.12 -8.07
CA GLY A 244 20.88 -24.32 -8.87
C GLY A 244 20.35 -24.04 -10.28
N LEU A 245 20.69 -22.86 -10.84
CA LEU A 245 20.30 -22.48 -12.19
C LEU A 245 21.29 -23.08 -13.21
N VAL A 246 20.75 -23.68 -14.26
CA VAL A 246 21.53 -24.28 -15.37
C VAL A 246 21.34 -23.49 -16.65
N ASP A 247 22.29 -23.66 -17.58
CA ASP A 247 22.17 -23.01 -18.88
C ASP A 247 21.01 -23.63 -19.67
N LEU A 248 20.24 -22.79 -20.35
CA LEU A 248 19.18 -23.23 -21.24
C LEU A 248 19.78 -23.59 -22.59
N PRO A 249 19.22 -24.60 -23.34
CA PRO A 249 19.70 -24.93 -24.65
C PRO A 249 19.62 -23.70 -25.57
N PRO A 250 20.58 -23.51 -26.49
CA PRO A 250 20.46 -22.45 -27.50
C PRO A 250 19.18 -22.65 -28.30
N ALA A 251 18.48 -21.56 -28.58
CA ALA A 251 17.22 -21.54 -29.31
C ALA A 251 17.42 -21.94 -30.78
#